data_64db4cdbefd4b456b7a0b599a05d9ed8
#
_entry.id   64db4cdbefd4b456b7a0b599a05d9ed8
#
_cell.length_a   1.000
_cell.length_b   1.000
_cell.length_c   1.000
_cell.angle_alpha   90.00
_cell.angle_beta   90.00
_cell.angle_gamma   90.00
#
_symmetry.space_group_name_H-M   'P 1'
#
loop_
_entity.id
_entity.type
_entity.pdbx_description
1 polymer ?
#
loop_
_entity_poly.entity_id
_entity_poly.type
_entity_poly.pdbx_seq_one_letter_code
_entity_poly.pdbx_strand_id
1 'polypeptide(L)'
;MKYSLSPIDFKYVYNNAQSLLVKDILFYYIDNQNPQLGFIVSKKYGNSVQRNLFKRRCRYAFYKLIKNEFTYSIIIQPKIKNINWETINKAFESIYEKTTH
;
A
#
# COMPACT_ATOMS: atom_id res chain seq x y z
N MET A 1 -13.72 -3.64 -3.74
CA MET A 1 -12.93 -4.31 -2.68
C MET A 1 -13.32 -3.72 -1.33
N LYS A 2 -13.41 -4.56 -0.33
CA LYS A 2 -13.89 -4.16 1.00
C LYS A 2 -13.06 -3.07 1.67
N TYR A 3 -11.75 -3.07 1.45
CA TYR A 3 -10.83 -2.13 2.11
C TYR A 3 -10.31 -1.03 1.20
N SER A 4 -10.95 -0.81 0.05
CA SER A 4 -10.53 0.25 -0.86
C SER A 4 -10.87 1.62 -0.30
N LEU A 5 -9.92 2.57 -0.43
CA LEU A 5 -10.18 3.96 -0.11
C LEU A 5 -11.17 4.56 -1.12
N SER A 6 -12.18 5.26 -0.62
CA SER A 6 -13.04 6.08 -1.47
C SER A 6 -12.24 7.27 -1.99
N PRO A 7 -12.72 7.97 -3.04
CA PRO A 7 -12.00 9.17 -3.53
C PRO A 7 -11.80 10.24 -2.45
N ILE A 8 -12.79 10.43 -1.58
CA ILE A 8 -12.70 11.43 -0.50
C ILE A 8 -11.65 10.99 0.52
N ASP A 9 -11.69 9.74 0.94
CA ASP A 9 -10.74 9.20 1.91
C ASP A 9 -9.33 9.14 1.34
N PHE A 10 -9.20 8.84 0.04
CA PHE A 10 -7.90 8.83 -0.64
C PHE A 10 -7.26 10.21 -0.55
N LYS A 11 -8.02 11.26 -0.87
CA LYS A 11 -7.53 12.63 -0.82
C LYS A 11 -7.10 13.01 0.60
N TYR A 12 -7.90 12.64 1.59
CA TYR A 12 -7.56 12.90 3.00
C TYR A 12 -6.25 12.23 3.39
N VAL A 13 -6.11 10.95 3.09
CA VAL A 13 -4.90 10.20 3.43
C VAL A 13 -3.69 10.80 2.72
N TYR A 14 -3.81 11.05 1.42
CA TYR A 14 -2.70 11.59 0.63
C TYR A 14 -2.20 12.92 1.19
N ASN A 15 -3.11 13.78 1.64
CA ASN A 15 -2.77 15.12 2.13
C ASN A 15 -2.28 15.14 3.59
N ASN A 16 -2.57 14.12 4.37
CA ASN A 16 -2.29 14.13 5.81
C ASN A 16 -1.35 13.02 6.28
N ALA A 17 -1.01 12.08 5.43
CA ALA A 17 -0.22 10.91 5.81
C ALA A 17 1.27 11.24 5.94
N GLN A 18 1.95 10.42 6.73
CA GLN A 18 3.40 10.32 6.68
C GLN A 18 3.80 9.45 5.50
N SER A 19 5.04 9.52 5.07
CA SER A 19 5.53 8.70 3.98
C SER A 19 6.77 7.92 4.37
N LEU A 20 6.92 6.75 3.75
CA LEU A 20 8.08 5.88 3.94
C LEU A 20 8.39 5.16 2.64
N LEU A 21 9.62 5.29 2.17
CA LEU A 21 10.09 4.56 0.98
C LEU A 21 10.81 3.29 1.43
N VAL A 22 10.31 2.14 1.00
CA VAL A 22 10.89 0.85 1.33
C VAL A 22 11.04 0.04 0.05
N LYS A 23 12.27 -0.32 -0.31
CA LYS A 23 12.56 -1.20 -1.45
C LYS A 23 11.81 -0.77 -2.73
N ASP A 24 11.92 0.52 -3.07
CA ASP A 24 11.32 1.10 -4.27
C ASP A 24 9.79 1.15 -4.25
N ILE A 25 9.19 0.99 -3.08
CA ILE A 25 7.73 1.18 -2.88
C ILE A 25 7.54 2.30 -1.88
N LEU A 26 6.82 3.34 -2.30
CA LEU A 26 6.49 4.45 -1.42
C LEU A 26 5.14 4.19 -0.77
N PHE A 27 5.11 4.27 0.56
CA PHE A 27 3.89 4.17 1.36
C PHE A 27 3.53 5.54 1.89
N TYR A 28 2.26 5.91 1.76
CA TYR A 28 1.65 6.99 2.53
C TYR A 28 0.79 6.32 3.59
N TYR A 29 0.97 6.66 4.85
CA TYR A 29 0.27 5.95 5.92
C TYR A 29 -0.19 6.90 7.01
N ILE A 30 -1.38 6.61 7.55
CA ILE A 30 -1.95 7.37 8.66
C ILE A 30 -2.82 6.42 9.49
N ASP A 31 -2.68 6.52 10.81
CA ASP A 31 -3.50 5.71 11.72
C ASP A 31 -4.81 6.43 11.98
N ASN A 32 -5.85 5.99 11.31
CA ASN A 32 -7.20 6.50 11.49
C ASN A 32 -8.16 5.44 12.02
N GLN A 33 -7.61 4.34 12.57
CA GLN A 33 -8.36 3.23 13.14
C GLN A 33 -9.28 2.56 12.12
N ASN A 34 -8.95 2.68 10.84
CA ASN A 34 -9.77 2.15 9.75
C ASN A 34 -8.84 1.67 8.63
N PRO A 35 -8.45 0.39 8.63
CA PRO A 35 -7.50 -0.12 7.65
C PRO A 35 -8.08 -0.10 6.25
N GLN A 36 -7.53 0.76 5.41
CA GLN A 36 -7.95 0.90 4.02
C GLN A 36 -6.73 1.02 3.12
N LEU A 37 -6.91 0.72 1.84
CA LEU A 37 -5.83 0.61 0.88
C LEU A 37 -6.16 1.41 -0.39
N GLY A 38 -5.20 2.20 -0.85
CA GLY A 38 -5.28 2.89 -2.12
C GLY A 38 -3.99 2.70 -2.92
N PHE A 39 -4.03 3.05 -4.20
CA PHE A 39 -2.90 2.86 -5.11
C PHE A 39 -2.67 4.06 -5.99
N ILE A 40 -1.40 4.37 -6.22
CA ILE A 40 -0.96 5.26 -7.29
C ILE A 40 -0.05 4.42 -8.18
N VAL A 41 -0.63 3.84 -9.24
CA VAL A 41 0.13 2.99 -10.18
C VAL A 41 -0.11 3.50 -11.58
N SER A 42 0.88 4.23 -12.12
CA SER A 42 0.75 4.85 -13.44
C SER A 42 1.00 3.84 -14.56
N LYS A 43 0.68 4.26 -15.78
CA LYS A 43 0.97 3.47 -16.98
C LYS A 43 2.46 3.21 -17.17
N LYS A 44 3.32 4.01 -16.57
CA LYS A 44 4.77 3.80 -16.61
C LYS A 44 5.20 2.51 -15.91
N TYR A 45 4.42 2.03 -14.95
CA TYR A 45 4.71 0.76 -14.30
C TYR A 45 4.62 -0.42 -15.27
N GLY A 46 3.65 -0.37 -16.18
CA GLY A 46 3.43 -1.43 -17.14
C GLY A 46 2.01 -1.38 -17.69
N ASN A 47 1.64 -2.43 -18.43
CA ASN A 47 0.29 -2.57 -18.99
C ASN A 47 -0.73 -2.90 -17.89
N SER A 48 -2.01 -3.00 -18.27
CA SER A 48 -3.10 -3.27 -17.33
C SER A 48 -2.91 -4.56 -16.56
N VAL A 49 -2.42 -5.60 -17.23
CA VAL A 49 -2.19 -6.91 -16.59
C VAL A 49 -1.13 -6.79 -15.50
N GLN A 50 -0.03 -6.12 -15.80
CA GLN A 50 1.08 -5.93 -14.87
C GLN A 50 0.65 -5.06 -13.67
N ARG A 51 -0.07 -3.97 -13.92
CA ARG A 51 -0.57 -3.10 -12.85
C ARG A 51 -1.56 -3.84 -11.95
N ASN A 52 -2.47 -4.61 -12.53
CA ASN A 52 -3.44 -5.37 -11.76
C ASN A 52 -2.78 -6.47 -10.93
N LEU A 53 -1.75 -7.11 -11.46
CA LEU A 53 -0.99 -8.11 -10.73
C LEU A 53 -0.30 -7.49 -9.51
N PHE A 54 0.33 -6.33 -9.68
CA PHE A 54 0.96 -5.62 -8.57
C PHE A 54 -0.08 -5.30 -7.48
N LYS A 55 -1.21 -4.73 -7.88
CA LYS A 55 -2.28 -4.38 -6.92
C LYS A 55 -2.81 -5.60 -6.17
N ARG A 56 -3.01 -6.72 -6.89
CA ARG A 56 -3.51 -7.95 -6.28
C ARG A 56 -2.53 -8.49 -5.24
N ARG A 57 -1.24 -8.47 -5.54
CA ARG A 57 -0.21 -8.90 -4.60
C ARG A 57 -0.16 -8.01 -3.37
N CYS A 58 -0.29 -6.70 -3.56
CA CYS A 58 -0.34 -5.76 -2.43
C CYS A 58 -1.57 -5.98 -1.56
N ARG A 59 -2.74 -6.25 -2.17
CA ARG A 59 -3.95 -6.56 -1.41
C ARG A 59 -3.77 -7.80 -0.55
N TYR A 60 -3.14 -8.81 -1.09
CA TYR A 60 -2.87 -10.05 -0.35
C TYR A 60 -1.97 -9.76 0.86
N ALA A 61 -0.90 -9.01 0.66
CA ALA A 61 0.01 -8.64 1.75
C ALA A 61 -0.71 -7.77 2.80
N PHE A 62 -1.56 -6.86 2.34
CA PHE A 62 -2.33 -5.99 3.23
C PHE A 62 -3.31 -6.79 4.11
N TYR A 63 -3.96 -7.79 3.55
CA TYR A 63 -4.87 -8.64 4.34
C TYR A 63 -4.14 -9.36 5.48
N LYS A 64 -2.90 -9.77 5.26
CA LYS A 64 -2.09 -10.36 6.33
C LYS A 64 -1.86 -9.37 7.47
N LEU A 65 -1.63 -8.09 7.14
CA LEU A 65 -1.47 -7.07 8.17
C LEU A 65 -2.75 -6.86 8.95
N ILE A 66 -3.90 -6.84 8.28
CA ILE A 66 -5.20 -6.68 8.94
C ILE A 66 -5.44 -7.81 9.95
N LYS A 67 -5.07 -9.03 9.61
CA LYS A 67 -5.18 -10.17 10.53
C LYS A 67 -4.32 -9.99 11.77
N ASN A 68 -3.30 -9.15 11.70
CA ASN A 68 -2.43 -8.84 12.84
C ASN A 68 -2.75 -7.47 13.43
N GLU A 69 -4.01 -7.05 13.34
CA GLU A 69 -4.55 -5.85 13.98
C GLU A 69 -3.97 -4.53 13.45
N PHE A 70 -3.58 -4.51 12.19
CA PHE A 70 -3.13 -3.29 11.54
C PHE A 70 -4.31 -2.33 11.37
N THR A 71 -4.14 -1.06 11.79
CA THR A 71 -5.24 -0.07 11.83
C THR A 71 -5.01 1.12 10.91
N TYR A 72 -3.96 1.11 10.11
CA TYR A 72 -3.60 2.25 9.28
C TYR A 72 -4.27 2.19 7.92
N SER A 73 -4.62 3.36 7.40
CA SER A 73 -4.91 3.51 5.96
C SER A 73 -3.60 3.79 5.26
N ILE A 74 -3.38 3.12 4.12
CA ILE A 74 -2.15 3.29 3.35
C ILE A 74 -2.46 3.51 1.87
N ILE A 75 -1.58 4.28 1.22
CA ILE A 75 -1.57 4.43 -0.24
C ILE A 75 -0.20 3.93 -0.71
N ILE A 76 -0.19 3.13 -1.75
CA ILE A 76 1.01 2.47 -2.25
C ILE A 76 1.36 2.99 -3.63
N GLN A 77 2.60 3.42 -3.81
CA GLN A 77 3.11 3.88 -5.10
C GLN A 77 4.44 3.20 -5.42
N PRO A 78 4.47 2.31 -6.42
CA PRO A 78 5.74 1.71 -6.85
C PRO A 78 6.59 2.75 -7.58
N LYS A 79 7.90 2.74 -7.36
CA LYS A 79 8.84 3.68 -7.97
C LYS A 79 9.61 3.07 -9.13
N ILE A 80 9.56 1.76 -9.30
CA ILE A 80 10.17 1.06 -10.44
C ILE A 80 9.18 0.05 -11.01
N LYS A 81 9.54 -0.54 -12.16
CA LYS A 81 8.73 -1.58 -12.81
C LYS A 81 9.04 -2.95 -12.23
N ASN A 82 8.12 -3.89 -12.46
CA ASN A 82 8.36 -5.32 -12.24
C ASN A 82 8.80 -5.67 -10.81
N ILE A 83 8.14 -5.07 -9.83
CA ILE A 83 8.41 -5.38 -8.44
C ILE A 83 7.89 -6.79 -8.15
N ASN A 84 8.79 -7.67 -7.69
CA ASN A 84 8.44 -9.06 -7.43
C ASN A 84 7.74 -9.24 -6.08
N TRP A 85 7.18 -10.43 -5.90
CA TRP A 85 6.41 -10.78 -4.71
C TRP A 85 7.24 -10.68 -3.43
N GLU A 86 8.50 -11.13 -3.47
CA GLU A 86 9.38 -11.07 -2.31
C GLU A 86 9.60 -9.62 -1.84
N THR A 87 9.85 -8.72 -2.79
CA THR A 87 10.04 -7.30 -2.48
C THR A 87 8.78 -6.69 -1.85
N ILE A 88 7.61 -7.03 -2.38
CA ILE A 88 6.33 -6.57 -1.83
C ILE A 88 6.16 -7.05 -0.40
N ASN A 89 6.41 -8.33 -0.14
CA ASN A 89 6.28 -8.89 1.21
C ASN A 89 7.22 -8.20 2.20
N LYS A 90 8.47 -8.02 1.82
CA LYS A 90 9.45 -7.35 2.69
C LYS A 90 9.08 -5.90 2.97
N ALA A 91 8.56 -5.20 1.96
CA ALA A 91 8.12 -3.82 2.14
C ALA A 91 6.95 -3.75 3.12
N PHE A 92 5.98 -4.65 3.01
CA PHE A 92 4.85 -4.68 3.94
C PHE A 92 5.27 -5.06 5.35
N GLU A 93 6.23 -5.97 5.51
CA GLU A 93 6.80 -6.27 6.82
C GLU A 93 7.43 -5.02 7.44
N SER A 94 8.15 -4.25 6.64
CA SER A 94 8.80 -3.02 7.12
C SER A 94 7.78 -1.98 7.57
N ILE A 95 6.71 -1.77 6.80
CA ILE A 95 5.67 -0.81 7.21
C ILE A 95 4.94 -1.29 8.47
N TYR A 96 4.73 -2.60 8.59
CA TYR A 96 4.13 -3.16 9.79
C TYR A 96 5.00 -2.90 11.02
N GLU A 97 6.30 -3.18 10.94
CA GLU A 97 7.22 -2.93 12.04
C GLU A 97 7.30 -1.45 12.41
N LYS A 98 7.31 -0.58 11.40
CA LYS A 98 7.37 0.86 11.61
C LYS A 98 6.15 1.37 12.37
N THR A 99 4.99 0.78 12.13
CA THR A 99 3.72 1.27 12.67
C THR A 99 3.29 0.59 13.97
N THR A 100 3.92 -0.53 14.35
CA THR A 100 3.54 -1.27 15.56
C THR A 100 4.40 -0.97 16.77
N HIS A 101 5.28 0.00 16.70
CA HIS A 101 6.15 0.40 17.82
C HIS A 101 5.64 1.63 18.52
#